data_ed8a7655d42b5ad9b591b38fc05683d7
#
_entry.id   ed8a7655d42b5ad9b591b38fc05683d7
#
_cell.length_a   1.000
_cell.length_b   1.000
_cell.length_c   1.000
_cell.angle_alpha   90.00
_cell.angle_beta   90.00
_cell.angle_gamma   90.00
#
_symmetry.space_group_name_H-M   'P 1'
#
loop_
_entity.id
_entity.type
_entity.pdbx_description
1 polymer ?
#
loop_
_entity_poly.entity_id
_entity_poly.type
_entity_poly.pdbx_seq_one_letter_code
_entity_poly.pdbx_strand_id
1 'polypeptide(L)'
;MAPVTRTEQFDAACADVTQRREANYGHPLDNFRRGQAIMDVVAECPHPEVRCALTLIAIKMARLIATPDHLDSAVDIAGYARTIMMALDEQEKRDG
;
A
#
# COMPACT_ATOMS: atom_id res chain seq x y z
N MET A 1 8.74 2.51 39.54
CA MET A 1 8.99 2.87 38.14
C MET A 1 7.68 3.40 37.51
N ALA A 2 7.73 4.56 36.89
CA ALA A 2 6.52 5.11 36.27
C ALA A 2 6.10 4.25 35.07
N PRO A 3 4.81 4.04 34.83
CA PRO A 3 4.35 3.33 33.65
C PRO A 3 4.72 4.07 32.35
N VAL A 4 5.00 3.32 31.30
CA VAL A 4 5.28 3.86 29.97
C VAL A 4 4.04 4.57 29.43
N THR A 5 4.18 5.77 28.93
CA THR A 5 3.08 6.54 28.37
C THR A 5 2.69 5.98 26.99
N ARG A 6 1.49 6.30 26.53
CA ARG A 6 1.03 5.95 25.18
C ARG A 6 1.94 6.55 24.11
N THR A 7 2.44 7.75 24.32
CA THR A 7 3.37 8.41 23.39
C THR A 7 4.69 7.68 23.30
N GLU A 8 5.25 7.28 24.44
CA GLU A 8 6.48 6.49 24.46
C GLU A 8 6.31 5.13 23.78
N GLN A 9 5.16 4.45 23.99
CA GLN A 9 4.84 3.20 23.29
C GLN A 9 4.74 3.41 21.79
N PHE A 10 4.09 4.49 21.37
CA PHE A 10 3.95 4.84 19.96
C PHE A 10 5.31 5.11 19.32
N ASP A 11 6.15 5.91 19.97
CA ASP A 11 7.48 6.25 19.44
C ASP A 11 8.36 5.00 19.29
N ALA A 12 8.33 4.09 20.26
CA ALA A 12 9.07 2.84 20.19
C ALA A 12 8.57 1.95 19.04
N ALA A 13 7.26 1.83 18.88
CA ALA A 13 6.66 1.06 17.80
C ALA A 13 6.99 1.68 16.43
N CYS A 14 6.98 3.01 16.31
CA CYS A 14 7.36 3.72 15.09
C CYS A 14 8.82 3.47 14.73
N ALA A 15 9.73 3.52 15.70
CA ALA A 15 11.14 3.26 15.46
C ALA A 15 11.38 1.84 14.95
N ASP A 16 10.72 0.86 15.56
CA ASP A 16 10.82 -0.56 15.16
C ASP A 16 10.30 -0.78 13.74
N VAL A 17 9.11 -0.26 13.43
CA VAL A 17 8.51 -0.38 12.09
C VAL A 17 9.36 0.32 11.04
N THR A 18 9.89 1.52 11.35
CA THR A 18 10.72 2.28 10.42
C THR A 18 11.98 1.52 10.07
N GLN A 19 12.67 0.94 11.06
CA GLN A 19 13.87 0.13 10.84
C GLN A 19 13.58 -1.11 9.98
N ARG A 20 12.49 -1.82 10.28
CA ARG A 20 12.11 -3.02 9.53
C ARG A 20 11.74 -2.68 8.08
N ARG A 21 11.03 -1.58 7.85
CA ARG A 21 10.68 -1.13 6.50
C ARG A 21 11.90 -0.74 5.69
N GLU A 22 12.84 0.00 6.29
CA GLU A 22 14.07 0.38 5.61
C GLU A 22 14.89 -0.84 5.19
N ALA A 23 14.99 -1.84 6.08
CA ALA A 23 15.68 -3.09 5.77
C ALA A 23 15.03 -3.85 4.60
N ASN A 24 13.69 -3.80 4.48
CA ASN A 24 12.94 -4.54 3.47
C ASN A 24 12.74 -3.78 2.16
N TYR A 25 12.56 -2.45 2.21
CA TYR A 25 12.12 -1.65 1.06
C TYR A 25 13.10 -0.54 0.69
N GLY A 26 14.22 -0.41 1.38
CA GLY A 26 15.19 0.66 1.22
C GLY A 26 14.72 1.96 1.87
N HIS A 27 15.37 3.07 1.51
CA HIS A 27 15.06 4.37 2.10
C HIS A 27 13.66 4.84 1.71
N PRO A 28 12.88 5.40 2.66
CA PRO A 28 11.52 5.88 2.37
C PRO A 28 11.43 6.85 1.19
N LEU A 29 12.42 7.72 1.02
CA LEU A 29 12.44 8.66 -0.10
C LEU A 29 12.38 7.94 -1.44
N ASP A 30 13.19 6.91 -1.62
CA ASP A 30 13.24 6.15 -2.86
C ASP A 30 11.95 5.36 -3.07
N ASN A 31 11.43 4.76 -2.00
CA ASN A 31 10.19 4.00 -2.05
C ASN A 31 9.00 4.91 -2.41
N PHE A 32 8.92 6.09 -1.82
CA PHE A 32 7.85 7.05 -2.13
C PHE A 32 7.96 7.59 -3.55
N ARG A 33 9.17 7.82 -4.06
CA ARG A 33 9.39 8.24 -5.46
C ARG A 33 8.94 7.16 -6.44
N ARG A 34 9.23 5.89 -6.16
CA ARG A 34 8.75 4.78 -6.98
C ARG A 34 7.23 4.72 -7.00
N GLY A 35 6.62 4.82 -5.81
CA GLY A 35 5.17 4.83 -5.66
C GLY A 35 4.53 5.98 -6.42
N GLN A 36 5.09 7.19 -6.32
CA GLN A 36 4.56 8.36 -6.99
C GLN A 36 4.62 8.21 -8.52
N ALA A 37 5.70 7.67 -9.05
CA ALA A 37 5.83 7.42 -10.48
C ALA A 37 4.73 6.48 -11.00
N ILE A 38 4.40 5.43 -10.23
CA ILE A 38 3.31 4.51 -10.59
C ILE A 38 1.96 5.21 -10.44
N MET A 39 1.76 5.99 -9.38
CA MET A 39 0.52 6.72 -9.11
C MET A 39 0.23 7.78 -10.18
N ASP A 40 1.24 8.36 -10.80
CA ASP A 40 1.06 9.30 -11.90
C ASP A 40 0.36 8.64 -13.10
N VAL A 41 0.67 7.38 -13.36
CA VAL A 41 -0.02 6.59 -14.39
C VAL A 41 -1.41 6.16 -13.92
N VAL A 42 -1.54 5.73 -12.66
CA VAL A 42 -2.83 5.35 -12.07
C VAL A 42 -3.85 6.48 -12.14
N ALA A 43 -3.39 7.72 -12.02
CA ALA A 43 -4.26 8.90 -12.09
C ALA A 43 -5.04 9.01 -13.43
N GLU A 44 -4.60 8.32 -14.46
CA GLU A 44 -5.29 8.29 -15.76
C GLU A 44 -6.55 7.42 -15.74
N CYS A 45 -6.74 6.59 -14.71
CA CYS A 45 -7.92 5.73 -14.61
C CYS A 45 -9.18 6.58 -14.38
N PRO A 46 -10.20 6.49 -15.27
CA PRO A 46 -11.37 7.35 -15.17
C PRO A 46 -12.39 6.90 -14.11
N HIS A 47 -12.27 5.67 -13.60
CA HIS A 47 -13.23 5.12 -12.63
C HIS A 47 -12.67 5.36 -11.20
N PRO A 48 -13.35 6.19 -10.36
CA PRO A 48 -12.80 6.60 -9.06
C PRO A 48 -12.47 5.44 -8.13
N GLU A 49 -13.35 4.46 -8.01
CA GLU A 49 -13.17 3.34 -7.09
C GLU A 49 -12.08 2.38 -7.57
N VAL A 50 -12.01 2.14 -8.87
CA VAL A 50 -10.92 1.34 -9.46
C VAL A 50 -9.59 2.07 -9.29
N ARG A 51 -9.56 3.39 -9.50
CA ARG A 51 -8.36 4.21 -9.28
C ARG A 51 -7.89 4.12 -7.83
N CYS A 52 -8.81 4.13 -6.87
CA CYS A 52 -8.47 3.95 -5.45
C CYS A 52 -7.77 2.61 -5.21
N ALA A 53 -8.34 1.52 -5.74
CA ALA A 53 -7.74 0.19 -5.62
C ALA A 53 -6.36 0.13 -6.30
N LEU A 54 -6.22 0.73 -7.47
CA LEU A 54 -4.95 0.78 -8.20
C LEU A 54 -3.90 1.57 -7.43
N THR A 55 -4.29 2.61 -6.70
CA THR A 55 -3.37 3.35 -5.82
C THR A 55 -2.80 2.45 -4.73
N LEU A 56 -3.62 1.61 -4.12
CA LEU A 56 -3.17 0.64 -3.13
C LEU A 56 -2.24 -0.41 -3.75
N ILE A 57 -2.57 -0.87 -4.95
CA ILE A 57 -1.71 -1.80 -5.72
C ILE A 57 -0.37 -1.14 -6.04
N ALA A 58 -0.36 0.14 -6.40
CA ALA A 58 0.87 0.90 -6.69
C ALA A 58 1.84 0.89 -5.52
N ILE A 59 1.34 1.05 -4.30
CA ILE A 59 2.15 0.98 -3.08
C ILE A 59 2.81 -0.40 -2.94
N LYS A 60 2.07 -1.47 -3.23
CA LYS A 60 2.59 -2.84 -3.17
C LYS A 60 3.58 -3.11 -4.30
N MET A 61 3.35 -2.55 -5.48
CA MET A 61 4.29 -2.64 -6.60
C MET A 61 5.64 -2.00 -6.24
N ALA A 62 5.62 -0.81 -5.62
CA ALA A 62 6.85 -0.15 -5.18
C ALA A 62 7.66 -1.03 -4.21
N ARG A 63 6.98 -1.75 -3.32
CA ARG A 63 7.63 -2.70 -2.40
C ARG A 63 8.24 -3.89 -3.14
N LEU A 64 7.54 -4.43 -4.12
CA LEU A 64 8.07 -5.54 -4.95
C LEU A 64 9.25 -5.11 -5.81
N ILE A 65 9.29 -3.87 -6.26
CA ILE A 65 10.45 -3.35 -6.99
C ILE A 65 11.69 -3.36 -6.09
N ALA A 66 11.53 -2.97 -4.83
CA ALA A 66 12.63 -2.99 -3.86
C ALA A 66 12.97 -4.40 -3.37
N THR A 67 11.97 -5.26 -3.21
CA THR A 67 12.10 -6.62 -2.68
C THR A 67 11.26 -7.57 -3.54
N PRO A 68 11.80 -8.06 -4.69
CA PRO A 68 11.00 -8.78 -5.68
C PRO A 68 10.35 -10.08 -5.22
N ASP A 69 10.83 -10.67 -4.14
CA ASP A 69 10.30 -11.92 -3.57
C ASP A 69 9.39 -11.68 -2.35
N HIS A 70 8.94 -10.44 -2.11
CA HIS A 70 8.11 -10.12 -0.97
C HIS A 70 6.69 -10.69 -1.13
N LEU A 71 6.45 -11.83 -0.49
CA LEU A 71 5.21 -12.61 -0.64
C LEU A 71 3.96 -11.80 -0.29
N ASP A 72 3.96 -11.11 0.86
CA ASP A 72 2.80 -10.35 1.32
C ASP A 72 2.36 -9.29 0.32
N SER A 73 3.31 -8.61 -0.32
CA SER A 73 2.99 -7.60 -1.33
C SER A 73 2.35 -8.22 -2.57
N ALA A 74 2.85 -9.39 -3.02
CA ALA A 74 2.27 -10.09 -4.16
C ALA A 74 0.84 -10.57 -3.85
N VAL A 75 0.63 -11.13 -2.65
CA VAL A 75 -0.69 -11.58 -2.20
C VAL A 75 -1.66 -10.39 -2.11
N ASP A 76 -1.21 -9.26 -1.58
CA ASP A 76 -2.05 -8.05 -1.47
C ASP A 76 -2.46 -7.52 -2.84
N ILE A 77 -1.57 -7.53 -3.83
CA ILE A 77 -1.90 -7.14 -5.20
C ILE A 77 -3.02 -8.03 -5.76
N ALA A 78 -2.90 -9.33 -5.59
CA ALA A 78 -3.92 -10.29 -6.03
C ALA A 78 -5.26 -10.04 -5.31
N GLY A 79 -5.21 -9.79 -4.01
CA GLY A 79 -6.39 -9.47 -3.20
C GLY A 79 -7.10 -8.21 -3.68
N TYR A 80 -6.38 -7.13 -3.90
CA TYR A 80 -6.94 -5.89 -4.43
C TYR A 80 -7.51 -6.07 -5.82
N ALA A 81 -6.84 -6.84 -6.69
CA ALA A 81 -7.36 -7.14 -8.03
C ALA A 81 -8.72 -7.82 -7.95
N ARG A 82 -8.89 -8.79 -7.04
CA ARG A 82 -10.18 -9.46 -6.83
C ARG A 82 -11.24 -8.49 -6.30
N THR A 83 -10.89 -7.61 -5.36
CA THR A 83 -11.84 -6.65 -4.81
C THR A 83 -12.31 -5.62 -5.83
N ILE A 84 -11.51 -5.31 -6.85
CA ILE A 84 -11.95 -4.47 -7.97
C ILE A 84 -13.17 -5.11 -8.66
N MET A 85 -13.10 -6.40 -8.95
CA MET A 85 -14.22 -7.09 -9.60
C MET A 85 -15.46 -7.12 -8.69
N MET A 86 -15.26 -7.36 -7.40
CA MET A 86 -16.35 -7.32 -6.42
C MET A 86 -17.02 -5.94 -6.36
N ALA A 87 -16.23 -4.88 -6.38
CA ALA A 87 -16.75 -3.50 -6.34
C ALA A 87 -17.55 -3.17 -7.59
N LEU A 88 -17.07 -3.58 -8.77
CA LEU A 88 -17.78 -3.36 -10.03
C LEU A 88 -19.10 -4.14 -10.06
N ASP A 89 -19.10 -5.38 -9.58
CA ASP A 89 -20.33 -6.17 -9.48
C ASP A 89 -21.36 -5.50 -8.57
N GLU A 90 -20.92 -5.01 -7.42
CA GLU A 90 -21.79 -4.32 -6.47
C GLU A 90 -22.34 -3.02 -7.03
N GLN A 91 -21.51 -2.25 -7.72
CA GLN A 91 -21.91 -1.01 -8.36
C GLN A 91 -23.01 -1.27 -9.41
N GLU A 92 -22.83 -2.31 -10.22
CA GLU A 92 -23.83 -2.70 -11.22
C GLU A 92 -25.17 -3.05 -10.57
N LYS A 93 -25.17 -3.76 -9.44
CA LYS A 93 -26.37 -4.06 -8.67
C LYS A 93 -27.08 -2.81 -8.17
N ARG A 94 -26.32 -1.85 -7.64
CA ARG A 94 -26.89 -0.61 -7.09
C ARG A 94 -27.41 0.32 -8.17
N ASP A 95 -26.79 0.33 -9.32
CA ASP A 95 -27.15 1.19 -10.45
C ASP A 95 -28.23 0.55 -11.35
N GLY A 96 -28.35 -0.75 -11.27
CA GLY A 96 -29.34 -1.53 -12.00
C GLY A 96 -30.64 -1.66 -11.24
#